data_0a90465af9f6b4b12fd95467fdcce767
#
_entry.id   0a90465af9f6b4b12fd95467fdcce767
#
_cell.length_a   1.000
_cell.length_b   1.000
_cell.length_c   1.000
_cell.angle_alpha   90.00
_cell.angle_beta   90.00
_cell.angle_gamma   90.00
#
_symmetry.space_group_name_H-M   'P 1'
#
loop_
_entity.id
_entity.type
_entity.pdbx_description
1 polymer ?
#
loop_
_entity_poly.entity_id
_entity_poly.type
_entity_poly.pdbx_seq_one_letter_code
_entity_poly.pdbx_strand_id
1 'polypeptide(L)'
;MVKDLYQKSFSVLIKRPFRLWGLSLLAGVLLLAAQVGFVGVPAVAFCAALLLDASMAMIYLNTYRTGLEPKTAYLFSAFRKERIWHVLGGMAWMYLWIFLWSLIPVAGIVFGVIRAYEYRFTPYILMTRDDVKPTEAIKVSKAETMGYKGKMFGA
;
A
#
# COMPACT_ATOMS: atom_id res chain seq x y z
N MET A 1 23.61 0.73 -4.29
CA MET A 1 22.28 0.19 -4.65
C MET A 1 21.17 0.71 -3.73
N VAL A 2 21.19 0.48 -2.39
CA VAL A 2 20.13 0.99 -1.49
C VAL A 2 20.19 2.51 -1.38
N LYS A 3 21.38 3.12 -1.20
CA LYS A 3 21.56 4.58 -1.18
C LYS A 3 21.07 5.25 -2.48
N ASP A 4 21.32 4.63 -3.62
CA ASP A 4 20.90 5.16 -4.93
C ASP A 4 19.38 5.12 -5.09
N LEU A 5 18.73 4.06 -4.58
CA LEU A 5 17.27 3.96 -4.53
C LEU A 5 16.67 5.06 -3.65
N TYR A 6 17.25 5.28 -2.45
CA TYR A 6 16.81 6.35 -1.56
C TYR A 6 17.02 7.74 -2.15
N GLN A 7 18.19 8.02 -2.72
CA GLN A 7 18.46 9.30 -3.37
C GLN A 7 17.50 9.55 -4.53
N LYS A 8 17.20 8.51 -5.33
CA LYS A 8 16.28 8.62 -6.45
C LYS A 8 14.84 8.83 -5.98
N SER A 9 14.38 8.09 -4.96
CA SER A 9 13.06 8.26 -4.37
C SER A 9 12.92 9.64 -3.71
N PHE A 10 13.96 10.08 -2.98
CA PHE A 10 14.00 11.39 -2.33
C PHE A 10 14.04 12.53 -3.34
N SER A 11 14.77 12.38 -4.45
CA SER A 11 14.80 13.37 -5.52
C SER A 11 13.44 13.55 -6.21
N VAL A 12 12.67 12.47 -6.36
CA VAL A 12 11.28 12.53 -6.89
C VAL A 12 10.36 13.26 -5.90
N LEU A 13 10.52 13.00 -4.60
CA LEU A 13 9.76 13.70 -3.56
C LEU A 13 10.09 15.21 -3.51
N ILE A 14 11.37 15.58 -3.63
CA ILE A 14 11.79 17.00 -3.59
C ILE A 14 11.41 17.74 -4.87
N LYS A 15 11.46 17.09 -6.03
CA LYS A 15 11.10 17.76 -7.28
C LYS A 15 9.63 18.16 -7.35
N ARG A 16 8.74 17.45 -6.64
CA ARG A 16 7.29 17.70 -6.68
C ARG A 16 6.61 17.50 -5.30
N PRO A 17 7.12 18.14 -4.23
CA PRO A 17 6.64 17.89 -2.87
C PRO A 17 5.16 18.26 -2.70
N PHE A 18 4.74 19.41 -3.24
CA PHE A 18 3.40 19.94 -3.03
C PHE A 18 2.30 19.05 -3.62
N ARG A 19 2.53 18.41 -4.77
CA ARG A 19 1.52 17.55 -5.40
C ARG A 19 1.41 16.18 -4.73
N LEU A 20 2.55 15.54 -4.42
CA LEU A 20 2.55 14.25 -3.71
C LEU A 20 2.03 14.40 -2.28
N TRP A 21 2.47 15.43 -1.58
CA TRP A 21 1.98 15.75 -0.24
C TRP A 21 0.51 16.16 -0.25
N GLY A 22 0.10 16.95 -1.24
CA GLY A 22 -1.29 17.34 -1.42
C GLY A 22 -2.21 16.14 -1.64
N LEU A 23 -1.79 15.15 -2.45
CA LEU A 23 -2.53 13.91 -2.65
C LEU A 23 -2.59 13.04 -1.39
N SER A 24 -1.48 12.94 -0.64
CA SER A 24 -1.45 12.21 0.63
C SER A 24 -2.35 12.88 1.67
N LEU A 25 -2.34 14.21 1.71
CA LEU A 25 -3.20 15.00 2.59
C LEU A 25 -4.67 14.85 2.18
N LEU A 26 -4.96 14.91 0.89
CA LEU A 26 -6.31 14.68 0.36
C LEU A 26 -6.81 13.28 0.71
N ALA A 27 -5.98 12.25 0.54
CA ALA A 27 -6.31 10.89 0.94
C ALA A 27 -6.59 10.81 2.45
N GLY A 28 -5.78 11.46 3.28
CA GLY A 28 -5.98 11.55 4.73
C GLY A 28 -7.30 12.23 5.09
N VAL A 29 -7.62 13.34 4.44
CA VAL A 29 -8.91 14.05 4.65
C VAL A 29 -10.09 13.19 4.23
N LEU A 30 -10.00 12.48 3.10
CA LEU A 30 -11.05 11.56 2.65
C LEU A 30 -11.23 10.40 3.63
N LEU A 31 -10.13 9.86 4.20
CA LEU A 31 -10.19 8.83 5.24
C LEU A 31 -10.87 9.35 6.51
N LEU A 32 -10.52 10.55 6.96
CA LEU A 32 -11.17 11.18 8.12
C LEU A 32 -12.65 11.43 7.86
N ALA A 33 -13.01 11.94 6.68
CA ALA A 33 -14.39 12.15 6.29
C ALA A 33 -15.18 10.82 6.24
N ALA A 34 -14.58 9.75 5.74
CA ALA A 34 -15.17 8.41 5.75
C ALA A 34 -15.39 7.90 7.19
N GLN A 35 -14.44 8.12 8.09
CA GLN A 35 -14.57 7.75 9.50
C GLN A 35 -15.73 8.49 10.17
N VAL A 36 -15.87 9.78 9.94
CA VAL A 36 -16.93 10.61 10.52
C VAL A 36 -18.28 10.30 9.87
N GLY A 37 -18.32 10.15 8.54
CA GLY A 37 -19.56 9.89 7.79
C GLY A 37 -20.13 8.50 8.00
N PHE A 38 -19.30 7.51 8.34
CA PHE A 38 -19.69 6.10 8.53
C PHE A 38 -19.52 5.62 9.97
N VAL A 39 -19.73 6.49 10.97
CA VAL A 39 -19.64 6.11 12.39
C VAL A 39 -20.48 4.87 12.74
N GLY A 40 -21.60 4.63 12.02
CA GLY A 40 -22.43 3.45 12.21
C GLY A 40 -21.99 2.19 11.44
N VAL A 41 -21.03 2.30 10.50
CA VAL A 41 -20.58 1.17 9.65
C VAL A 41 -19.05 1.19 9.48
N PRO A 42 -18.32 0.84 10.55
CA PRO A 42 -16.85 0.89 10.53
C PRO A 42 -16.22 0.00 9.44
N ALA A 43 -16.91 -1.06 9.02
CA ALA A 43 -16.46 -1.93 7.93
C ALA A 43 -16.33 -1.18 6.59
N VAL A 44 -17.25 -0.28 6.28
CA VAL A 44 -17.20 0.50 5.02
C VAL A 44 -16.02 1.48 5.03
N ALA A 45 -15.79 2.15 6.16
CA ALA A 45 -14.64 3.04 6.34
C ALA A 45 -13.31 2.26 6.20
N PHE A 46 -13.23 1.06 6.77
CA PHE A 46 -12.08 0.19 6.65
C PHE A 46 -11.84 -0.25 5.18
N CYS A 47 -12.89 -0.67 4.47
CA CYS A 47 -12.77 -1.02 3.04
C CYS A 47 -12.31 0.18 2.19
N ALA A 48 -12.84 1.37 2.45
CA ALA A 48 -12.40 2.59 1.76
C ALA A 48 -10.93 2.90 2.04
N ALA A 49 -10.48 2.71 3.28
CA ALA A 49 -9.08 2.88 3.66
C ALA A 49 -8.15 1.95 2.88
N LEU A 50 -8.50 0.66 2.76
CA LEU A 50 -7.71 -0.32 2.01
C LEU A 50 -7.58 0.07 0.54
N LEU A 51 -8.66 0.53 -0.08
CA LEU A 51 -8.66 0.93 -1.50
C LEU A 51 -7.85 2.22 -1.73
N LEU A 52 -7.94 3.19 -0.81
CA LEU A 52 -7.13 4.41 -0.89
C LEU A 52 -5.64 4.12 -0.70
N ASP A 53 -5.28 3.24 0.23
CA ASP A 53 -3.89 2.83 0.45
C ASP A 53 -3.29 2.19 -0.82
N ALA A 54 -4.01 1.26 -1.45
CA ALA A 54 -3.59 0.66 -2.72
C ALA A 54 -3.47 1.68 -3.85
N SER A 55 -4.40 2.64 -3.93
CA SER A 55 -4.36 3.72 -4.93
C SER A 55 -3.15 4.64 -4.73
N MET A 56 -2.82 4.98 -3.48
CA MET A 56 -1.63 5.78 -3.16
C MET A 56 -0.34 5.05 -3.53
N ALA A 57 -0.24 3.74 -3.25
CA ALA A 57 0.88 2.92 -3.68
C ALA A 57 1.09 3.02 -5.20
N MET A 58 0.01 2.93 -5.98
CA MET A 58 0.07 3.05 -7.45
C MET A 58 0.51 4.44 -7.92
N ILE A 59 0.05 5.51 -7.25
CA ILE A 59 0.48 6.89 -7.55
C ILE A 59 2.00 7.04 -7.35
N TYR A 60 2.53 6.58 -6.21
CA TYR A 60 3.96 6.65 -5.94
C TYR A 60 4.76 5.84 -6.95
N LEU A 61 4.31 4.63 -7.29
CA LEU A 61 4.96 3.78 -8.28
C LEU A 61 5.00 4.43 -9.66
N ASN A 62 3.88 4.98 -10.12
CA ASN A 62 3.81 5.65 -11.42
C ASN A 62 4.68 6.89 -11.46
N THR A 63 4.63 7.73 -10.42
CA THR A 63 5.47 8.94 -10.34
C THR A 63 6.95 8.58 -10.33
N TYR A 64 7.32 7.49 -9.64
CA TYR A 64 8.70 7.01 -9.61
C TYR A 64 9.18 6.49 -10.99
N ARG A 65 8.32 5.72 -11.68
CA ARG A 65 8.66 5.09 -12.97
C ARG A 65 8.69 6.09 -14.12
N THR A 66 7.68 6.96 -14.19
CA THR A 66 7.47 7.84 -15.36
C THR A 66 8.02 9.24 -15.15
N GLY A 67 8.26 9.65 -13.89
CA GLY A 67 8.62 11.03 -13.56
C GLY A 67 7.51 12.04 -13.87
N LEU A 68 6.32 11.57 -14.30
CA LEU A 68 5.17 12.42 -14.62
C LEU A 68 4.49 12.95 -13.36
N GLU A 69 3.70 13.99 -13.55
CA GLU A 69 2.95 14.58 -12.44
C GLU A 69 1.84 13.64 -11.96
N PRO A 70 1.70 13.43 -10.64
CA PRO A 70 0.62 12.65 -10.09
C PRO A 70 -0.72 13.34 -10.34
N LYS A 71 -1.67 12.61 -10.91
CA LYS A 71 -3.04 13.09 -11.15
C LYS A 71 -3.97 12.61 -10.04
N THR A 72 -4.85 13.50 -9.57
CA THR A 72 -5.87 13.16 -8.55
C THR A 72 -6.80 12.04 -8.98
N ALA A 73 -7.02 11.89 -10.29
CA ALA A 73 -7.83 10.81 -10.85
C ALA A 73 -7.29 9.40 -10.49
N TYR A 74 -5.99 9.24 -10.28
CA TYR A 74 -5.41 7.96 -9.87
C TYR A 74 -5.73 7.59 -8.43
N LEU A 75 -6.15 8.55 -7.57
CA LEU A 75 -6.55 8.27 -6.19
C LEU A 75 -7.76 7.32 -6.12
N PHE A 76 -8.61 7.38 -7.14
CA PHE A 76 -9.79 6.52 -7.23
C PHE A 76 -9.59 5.32 -8.17
N SER A 77 -8.35 5.03 -8.56
CA SER A 77 -8.05 3.93 -9.51
C SER A 77 -8.42 2.55 -8.98
N ALA A 78 -8.29 2.31 -7.67
CA ALA A 78 -8.69 1.06 -7.02
C ALA A 78 -10.21 0.91 -6.86
N PHE A 79 -10.97 2.02 -6.95
CA PHE A 79 -12.44 2.00 -6.86
C PHE A 79 -13.13 1.60 -8.17
N ARG A 80 -12.40 1.30 -9.22
CA ARG A 80 -12.97 0.80 -10.47
C ARG A 80 -13.68 -0.53 -10.22
N LYS A 81 -14.90 -0.65 -10.73
CA LYS A 81 -15.79 -1.78 -10.51
C LYS A 81 -15.15 -3.15 -10.81
N GLU A 82 -14.27 -3.19 -11.81
CA GLU A 82 -13.55 -4.39 -12.24
C GLU A 82 -12.46 -4.83 -11.26
N ARG A 83 -11.84 -3.89 -10.53
CA ARG A 83 -10.71 -4.15 -9.64
C ARG A 83 -11.03 -4.11 -8.16
N ILE A 84 -12.17 -3.52 -7.78
CA ILE A 84 -12.50 -3.26 -6.38
C ILE A 84 -12.43 -4.53 -5.52
N TRP A 85 -13.02 -5.62 -5.98
CA TRP A 85 -13.03 -6.89 -5.26
C TRP A 85 -11.66 -7.57 -5.23
N HIS A 86 -10.90 -7.46 -6.32
CA HIS A 86 -9.55 -7.99 -6.40
C HIS A 86 -8.61 -7.30 -5.42
N VAL A 87 -8.58 -5.98 -5.41
CA VAL A 87 -7.73 -5.17 -4.53
C VAL A 87 -8.18 -5.29 -3.08
N LEU A 88 -9.49 -5.15 -2.83
CA LEU A 88 -10.05 -5.24 -1.48
C LEU A 88 -9.80 -6.61 -0.84
N GLY A 89 -10.05 -7.70 -1.59
CA GLY A 89 -9.81 -9.06 -1.11
C GLY A 89 -8.34 -9.32 -0.80
N GLY A 90 -7.43 -8.89 -1.66
CA GLY A 90 -5.99 -9.04 -1.44
C GLY A 90 -5.45 -8.22 -0.27
N MET A 91 -5.89 -6.96 -0.15
CA MET A 91 -5.51 -6.10 0.97
C MET A 91 -6.08 -6.60 2.29
N ALA A 92 -7.36 -6.97 2.33
CA ALA A 92 -7.98 -7.54 3.53
C ALA A 92 -7.29 -8.84 3.96
N TRP A 93 -6.96 -9.71 3.01
CA TRP A 93 -6.21 -10.95 3.27
C TRP A 93 -4.81 -10.67 3.84
N MET A 94 -4.11 -9.68 3.29
CA MET A 94 -2.81 -9.25 3.79
C MET A 94 -2.90 -8.76 5.25
N TYR A 95 -3.83 -7.85 5.55
CA TYR A 95 -4.00 -7.31 6.90
C TYR A 95 -4.48 -8.37 7.89
N LEU A 96 -5.31 -9.33 7.46
CA LEU A 96 -5.72 -10.47 8.29
C LEU A 96 -4.49 -11.27 8.76
N TRP A 97 -3.56 -11.58 7.86
CA TRP A 97 -2.35 -12.31 8.23
C TRP A 97 -1.42 -11.50 9.13
N ILE A 98 -1.25 -10.20 8.87
CA ILE A 98 -0.47 -9.33 9.77
C ILE A 98 -1.09 -9.32 11.17
N PHE A 99 -2.42 -9.19 11.26
CA PHE A 99 -3.16 -9.22 12.52
C PHE A 99 -2.98 -10.57 13.26
N LEU A 100 -3.14 -11.70 12.56
CA LEU A 100 -2.93 -13.02 13.16
C LEU A 100 -1.52 -13.17 13.76
N TRP A 101 -0.51 -12.71 13.05
CA TRP A 101 0.87 -12.76 13.54
C TRP A 101 1.11 -11.84 14.72
N SER A 102 0.44 -10.70 14.78
CA SER A 102 0.57 -9.75 15.89
C SER A 102 -0.11 -10.23 17.19
N LEU A 103 -1.02 -11.24 17.10
CA LEU A 103 -1.67 -11.81 18.28
C LEU A 103 -0.73 -12.66 19.16
N ILE A 104 0.41 -13.11 18.64
CA ILE A 104 1.37 -13.92 19.41
C ILE A 104 2.13 -13.00 20.37
N PRO A 105 1.95 -13.11 21.71
CA PRO A 105 2.58 -12.20 22.67
C PRO A 105 4.11 -12.29 22.59
N VAL A 106 4.77 -11.16 22.67
CA VAL A 106 6.25 -10.98 22.64
C VAL A 106 6.89 -11.31 21.30
N ALA A 107 6.76 -12.54 20.80
CA ALA A 107 7.29 -12.93 19.48
C ALA A 107 6.47 -12.33 18.34
N GLY A 108 5.15 -12.09 18.52
CA GLY A 108 4.24 -11.59 17.50
C GLY A 108 4.59 -10.20 17.00
N ILE A 109 5.13 -9.33 17.85
CA ILE A 109 5.57 -8.00 17.44
C ILE A 109 6.70 -8.11 16.41
N VAL A 110 7.71 -8.95 16.70
CA VAL A 110 8.85 -9.18 15.79
C VAL A 110 8.38 -9.85 14.50
N PHE A 111 7.56 -10.90 14.63
CA PHE A 111 7.01 -11.59 13.45
C PHE A 111 6.07 -10.69 12.66
N GLY A 112 5.24 -9.88 13.31
CA GLY A 112 4.36 -8.91 12.66
C GLY A 112 5.13 -7.89 11.82
N VAL A 113 6.21 -7.34 12.36
CA VAL A 113 7.11 -6.43 11.63
C VAL A 113 7.73 -7.14 10.43
N ILE A 114 8.29 -8.35 10.60
CA ILE A 114 8.87 -9.12 9.50
C ILE A 114 7.82 -9.38 8.42
N ARG A 115 6.60 -9.74 8.78
CA ARG A 115 5.50 -9.99 7.84
C ARG A 115 5.02 -8.72 7.14
N ALA A 116 5.01 -7.60 7.83
CA ALA A 116 4.69 -6.31 7.21
C ALA A 116 5.69 -5.96 6.11
N TYR A 117 6.98 -6.21 6.32
CA TYR A 117 8.00 -6.05 5.27
C TYR A 117 7.87 -7.09 4.14
N GLU A 118 7.55 -8.34 4.44
CA GLU A 118 7.30 -9.38 3.43
C GLU A 118 6.14 -9.01 2.50
N TYR A 119 5.11 -8.35 3.03
CA TYR A 119 3.89 -8.02 2.30
C TYR A 119 3.89 -6.60 1.71
N ARG A 120 5.00 -5.89 1.82
CA ARG A 120 5.14 -4.49 1.39
C ARG A 120 4.78 -4.26 -0.09
N PHE A 121 5.06 -5.24 -0.94
CA PHE A 121 4.78 -5.13 -2.38
C PHE A 121 3.37 -5.60 -2.77
N THR A 122 2.60 -6.15 -1.84
CA THR A 122 1.24 -6.64 -2.13
C THR A 122 0.33 -5.59 -2.80
N PRO A 123 0.23 -4.33 -2.32
CA PRO A 123 -0.61 -3.32 -2.98
C PRO A 123 -0.16 -3.02 -4.41
N TYR A 124 1.15 -3.03 -4.66
CA TYR A 124 1.68 -2.80 -6.01
C TYR A 124 1.34 -3.96 -6.95
N ILE A 125 1.45 -5.20 -6.48
CA ILE A 125 1.12 -6.41 -7.25
C ILE A 125 -0.37 -6.41 -7.61
N LEU A 126 -1.24 -6.15 -6.64
CA LEU A 126 -2.69 -6.11 -6.84
C LEU A 126 -3.14 -5.01 -7.82
N MET A 127 -2.39 -3.91 -7.91
CA MET A 127 -2.71 -2.80 -8.81
C MET A 127 -2.10 -2.97 -10.21
N THR A 128 -1.06 -3.81 -10.36
CA THR A 128 -0.31 -3.93 -11.62
C THR A 128 -0.51 -5.27 -12.32
N ARG A 129 -0.93 -6.31 -11.59
CA ARG A 129 -1.09 -7.68 -12.10
C ARG A 129 -2.50 -8.18 -11.83
N ASP A 130 -3.37 -8.07 -12.84
CA ASP A 130 -4.76 -8.55 -12.76
C ASP A 130 -4.85 -10.08 -12.88
N ASP A 131 -3.78 -10.75 -13.34
CA ASP A 131 -3.65 -12.20 -13.47
C ASP A 131 -3.39 -12.94 -12.15
N VAL A 132 -2.90 -12.23 -11.12
CA VAL A 132 -2.59 -12.81 -9.81
C VAL A 132 -3.82 -12.81 -8.92
N LYS A 133 -4.19 -13.96 -8.37
CA LYS A 133 -5.30 -14.05 -7.41
C LYS A 133 -5.02 -13.20 -6.17
N PRO A 134 -6.03 -12.53 -5.59
CA PRO A 134 -5.87 -11.69 -4.39
C PRO A 134 -5.13 -12.36 -3.24
N THR A 135 -5.41 -13.65 -3.00
CA THR A 135 -4.78 -14.44 -1.94
C THR A 135 -3.34 -14.86 -2.26
N GLU A 136 -2.97 -14.90 -3.54
CA GLU A 136 -1.62 -15.26 -4.00
C GLU A 136 -0.67 -14.07 -4.03
N ALA A 137 -1.19 -12.85 -4.10
CA ALA A 137 -0.40 -11.62 -4.12
C ALA A 137 0.59 -11.53 -2.94
N ILE A 138 0.22 -12.04 -1.78
CA ILE A 138 1.09 -12.16 -0.60
C ILE A 138 2.27 -13.09 -0.86
N LYS A 139 2.04 -14.23 -1.50
CA LYS A 139 3.12 -15.19 -1.81
C LYS A 139 4.13 -14.59 -2.79
N VAL A 140 3.62 -13.88 -3.79
CA VAL A 140 4.46 -13.18 -4.78
C VAL A 140 5.27 -12.07 -4.09
N SER A 141 4.62 -11.24 -3.26
CA SER A 141 5.29 -10.19 -2.50
C SER A 141 6.39 -10.76 -1.60
N LYS A 142 6.11 -11.87 -0.92
CA LYS A 142 7.10 -12.56 -0.08
C LYS A 142 8.30 -13.06 -0.89
N ALA A 143 8.08 -13.62 -2.07
CA ALA A 143 9.14 -14.09 -2.96
C ALA A 143 10.01 -12.92 -3.45
N GLU A 144 9.41 -11.81 -3.85
CA GLU A 144 10.11 -10.62 -4.32
C GLU A 144 10.91 -9.90 -3.21
N THR A 145 10.51 -10.01 -1.95
CA THR A 145 11.24 -9.44 -0.80
C THR A 145 12.31 -10.36 -0.24
N MET A 146 12.39 -11.62 -0.70
CA MET A 146 13.35 -12.59 -0.22
C MET A 146 14.80 -12.14 -0.51
N GLY A 147 15.66 -12.16 0.52
CA GLY A 147 17.05 -11.69 0.43
C GLY A 147 17.27 -10.19 0.62
N TYR A 148 16.21 -9.37 0.57
CA TYR A 148 16.32 -7.91 0.71
C TYR A 148 15.80 -7.36 2.05
N LYS A 149 15.17 -8.18 2.89
CA LYS A 149 14.53 -7.77 4.15
C LYS A 149 15.47 -7.01 5.09
N GLY A 150 16.68 -7.51 5.31
CA GLY A 150 17.68 -6.86 6.16
C GLY A 150 18.13 -5.51 5.61
N LYS A 151 18.23 -5.39 4.28
CA LYS A 151 18.58 -4.12 3.61
C LYS A 151 17.43 -3.10 3.67
N MET A 152 16.18 -3.57 3.61
CA MET A 152 14.99 -2.73 3.74
C MET A 152 14.79 -2.24 5.17
N PHE A 153 15.18 -3.05 6.17
CA PHE A 153 15.09 -2.67 7.59
C PHE A 153 16.19 -1.68 8.00
N GLY A 154 17.41 -1.80 7.43
CA GLY A 154 18.55 -0.95 7.76
C GLY A 154 18.69 0.31 6.90
N ALA A 155 17.71 0.62 6.08
CA ALA A 155 17.69 1.74 5.17
C ALA A 155 16.71 2.80 5.63
#